data_07972e474f44234c81a82ebf3b8d3678
#
_entry.id   07972e474f44234c81a82ebf3b8d3678
#
_cell.length_a   1.000
_cell.length_b   1.000
_cell.length_c   1.000
_cell.angle_alpha   90.00
_cell.angle_beta   90.00
_cell.angle_gamma   90.00
#
_symmetry.space_group_name_H-M   'P 1'
#
loop_
_entity.id
_entity.type
_entity.pdbx_description
1 polymer ?
#
loop_
_entity_poly.entity_id
_entity_poly.type
_entity_poly.pdbx_seq_one_letter_code
_entity_poly.pdbx_strand_id
1 'polypeptide(L)'
;MFIFASMNLYTIGHSNHSLERFLQLLQSYHVDCVVDVRSVPASNYNPQFYQEALDSFLQGKGITYVFMGHEFGARRLDSLDDTGQVDFEKAVDTDSFQQGIIRMQKILNDYQHVTLMCSEANPLTCHRFALVARYYNAHGFDVNHILSDGTSVTHKSLEREMVEQYLKAKKRVLPEIDELFGSYTATQQLNDAYRLKNKEIGFRTEHEEYYD
;
A
#
# COMPACT_ATOMS: atom_id res chain seq x y z
N MET A 1 -4.86 25.39 17.56
CA MET A 1 -4.76 23.95 17.84
C MET A 1 -5.89 23.30 17.05
N PHE A 2 -5.60 22.90 15.82
CA PHE A 2 -6.60 22.20 14.98
C PHE A 2 -6.72 20.79 15.53
N ILE A 3 -7.90 20.45 16.03
CA ILE A 3 -8.29 19.07 16.32
C ILE A 3 -8.48 18.45 14.95
N PHE A 4 -7.46 17.77 14.44
CA PHE A 4 -7.65 16.87 13.31
C PHE A 4 -8.57 15.74 13.80
N ALA A 5 -9.83 15.79 13.42
CA ALA A 5 -10.65 14.58 13.42
C ALA A 5 -9.81 13.54 12.67
N SER A 6 -9.59 12.37 13.29
CA SER A 6 -8.87 11.26 12.70
C SER A 6 -9.42 11.02 11.28
N MET A 7 -8.60 11.31 10.27
CA MET A 7 -9.03 11.13 8.88
C MET A 7 -8.86 9.66 8.53
N ASN A 8 -9.97 8.98 8.29
CA ASN A 8 -9.97 7.59 7.87
C ASN A 8 -9.49 7.47 6.42
N LEU A 9 -8.52 6.61 6.19
CA LEU A 9 -8.07 6.21 4.87
C LEU A 9 -8.18 4.69 4.74
N TYR A 10 -8.86 4.23 3.69
CA TYR A 10 -8.95 2.80 3.44
C TYR A 10 -7.92 2.34 2.42
N THR A 11 -7.64 1.03 2.41
CA THR A 11 -6.96 0.37 1.30
C THR A 11 -7.66 -0.91 0.93
N ILE A 12 -7.60 -1.32 -0.33
CA ILE A 12 -8.20 -2.55 -0.84
C ILE A 12 -7.30 -3.20 -1.89
N GLY A 13 -7.33 -4.52 -1.98
CA GLY A 13 -6.77 -5.26 -3.10
C GLY A 13 -7.89 -5.77 -3.99
N HIS A 14 -7.83 -5.50 -5.31
CA HIS A 14 -8.87 -6.03 -6.20
C HIS A 14 -8.77 -7.55 -6.37
N SER A 15 -7.59 -8.15 -6.17
CA SER A 15 -7.36 -9.60 -6.29
C SER A 15 -7.95 -10.16 -7.61
N ASN A 16 -8.55 -11.33 -7.55
CA ASN A 16 -9.31 -11.96 -8.62
C ASN A 16 -10.84 -11.87 -8.42
N HIS A 17 -11.30 -10.82 -7.72
CA HIS A 17 -12.73 -10.60 -7.52
C HIS A 17 -13.47 -10.32 -8.83
N SER A 18 -14.76 -10.65 -8.87
CA SER A 18 -15.64 -10.05 -9.87
C SER A 18 -15.85 -8.56 -9.58
N LEU A 19 -16.24 -7.78 -10.58
CA LEU A 19 -16.56 -6.34 -10.37
C LEU A 19 -17.69 -6.15 -9.35
N GLU A 20 -18.68 -7.07 -9.32
CA GLU A 20 -19.80 -7.04 -8.38
C GLU A 20 -19.31 -7.26 -6.95
N ARG A 21 -18.41 -8.24 -6.73
CA ARG A 21 -17.84 -8.47 -5.39
C ARG A 21 -16.98 -7.30 -4.95
N PHE A 22 -16.17 -6.76 -5.84
CA PHE A 22 -15.36 -5.58 -5.57
C PHE A 22 -16.23 -4.37 -5.19
N LEU A 23 -17.30 -4.13 -5.95
CA LEU A 23 -18.27 -3.07 -5.66
C LEU A 23 -18.93 -3.26 -4.29
N GLN A 24 -19.36 -4.49 -3.94
CA GLN A 24 -19.91 -4.78 -2.61
C GLN A 24 -18.97 -4.40 -1.49
N LEU A 25 -17.66 -4.73 -1.63
CA LEU A 25 -16.63 -4.36 -0.66
C LEU A 25 -16.54 -2.84 -0.52
N LEU A 26 -16.47 -2.10 -1.63
CA LEU A 26 -16.40 -0.64 -1.61
C LEU A 26 -17.66 -0.02 -0.94
N GLN A 27 -18.83 -0.52 -1.27
CA GLN A 27 -20.12 -0.02 -0.72
C GLN A 27 -20.23 -0.30 0.78
N SER A 28 -19.72 -1.43 1.28
CA SER A 28 -19.75 -1.75 2.71
C SER A 28 -18.96 -0.75 3.57
N TYR A 29 -18.02 -0.01 2.96
CA TYR A 29 -17.24 1.04 3.60
C TYR A 29 -17.60 2.44 3.08
N HIS A 30 -18.72 2.58 2.37
CA HIS A 30 -19.21 3.85 1.80
C HIS A 30 -18.18 4.56 0.93
N VAL A 31 -17.26 3.82 0.27
CA VAL A 31 -16.20 4.39 -0.56
C VAL A 31 -16.80 5.24 -1.69
N ASP A 32 -16.39 6.50 -1.77
CA ASP A 32 -16.78 7.46 -2.79
C ASP A 32 -15.65 7.80 -3.78
N CYS A 33 -14.40 7.48 -3.42
CA CYS A 33 -13.24 7.62 -4.31
C CYS A 33 -12.27 6.44 -4.19
N VAL A 34 -11.92 5.85 -5.34
CA VAL A 34 -10.88 4.82 -5.48
C VAL A 34 -9.64 5.46 -6.10
N VAL A 35 -8.54 5.43 -5.37
CA VAL A 35 -7.21 5.87 -5.81
C VAL A 35 -6.39 4.65 -6.21
N ASP A 36 -6.19 4.46 -7.50
CA ASP A 36 -5.41 3.34 -8.03
C ASP A 36 -3.91 3.62 -7.95
N VAL A 37 -3.21 2.88 -7.08
CA VAL A 37 -1.77 3.02 -6.85
C VAL A 37 -0.93 1.96 -7.58
N ARG A 38 -1.51 1.20 -8.50
CA ARG A 38 -0.77 0.24 -9.33
C ARG A 38 0.12 0.97 -10.32
N SER A 39 1.37 0.56 -10.47
CA SER A 39 2.25 1.12 -11.50
C SER A 39 1.75 0.86 -12.92
N VAL A 40 1.16 -0.34 -13.13
CA VAL A 40 0.57 -0.77 -14.40
C VAL A 40 -0.86 -1.24 -14.11
N PRO A 41 -1.89 -0.42 -14.44
CA PRO A 41 -3.29 -0.73 -14.16
C PRO A 41 -3.89 -1.63 -15.26
N ALA A 42 -3.15 -2.69 -15.61
CA ALA A 42 -3.54 -3.70 -16.60
C ALA A 42 -3.04 -5.08 -16.16
N SER A 43 -3.81 -6.13 -16.43
CA SER A 43 -3.43 -7.52 -16.20
C SER A 43 -4.26 -8.45 -17.09
N ASN A 44 -3.61 -9.28 -17.90
CA ASN A 44 -4.30 -10.26 -18.72
C ASN A 44 -5.10 -11.29 -17.90
N TYR A 45 -4.75 -11.47 -16.62
CA TYR A 45 -5.46 -12.36 -15.70
C TYR A 45 -6.76 -11.77 -15.16
N ASN A 46 -6.85 -10.44 -15.08
CA ASN A 46 -7.98 -9.72 -14.51
C ASN A 46 -8.38 -8.53 -15.39
N PRO A 47 -8.82 -8.75 -16.63
CA PRO A 47 -9.09 -7.67 -17.60
C PRO A 47 -10.21 -6.73 -17.14
N GLN A 48 -11.11 -7.20 -16.26
CA GLN A 48 -12.16 -6.37 -15.65
C GLN A 48 -11.60 -5.22 -14.80
N PHE A 49 -10.35 -5.31 -14.35
CA PHE A 49 -9.64 -4.28 -13.60
C PHE A 49 -8.66 -3.46 -14.45
N TYR A 50 -8.74 -3.51 -15.78
CA TYR A 50 -8.05 -2.54 -16.62
C TYR A 50 -8.55 -1.13 -16.29
N GLN A 51 -7.65 -0.16 -16.35
CA GLN A 51 -7.92 1.22 -15.94
C GLN A 51 -9.22 1.77 -16.51
N GLU A 52 -9.38 1.72 -17.82
CA GLU A 52 -10.54 2.27 -18.53
C GLU A 52 -11.84 1.52 -18.19
N ALA A 53 -11.76 0.19 -18.09
CA ALA A 53 -12.91 -0.65 -17.75
C ALA A 53 -13.38 -0.39 -16.32
N LEU A 54 -12.43 -0.33 -15.38
CA LEU A 54 -12.73 -0.08 -13.96
C LEU A 54 -13.25 1.34 -13.74
N ASP A 55 -12.65 2.36 -14.37
CA ASP A 55 -13.09 3.75 -14.30
C ASP A 55 -14.55 3.88 -14.77
N SER A 56 -14.85 3.39 -15.98
CA SER A 56 -16.21 3.41 -16.53
C SER A 56 -17.21 2.68 -15.63
N PHE A 57 -16.83 1.53 -15.08
CA PHE A 57 -17.68 0.77 -14.17
C PHE A 57 -17.98 1.53 -12.88
N LEU A 58 -16.96 2.11 -12.23
CA LEU A 58 -17.09 2.83 -10.96
C LEU A 58 -17.87 4.13 -11.14
N GLN A 59 -17.63 4.89 -12.21
CA GLN A 59 -18.40 6.09 -12.54
C GLN A 59 -19.90 5.79 -12.68
N GLY A 60 -20.24 4.67 -13.34
CA GLY A 60 -21.63 4.21 -13.44
C GLY A 60 -22.28 3.83 -12.10
N LYS A 61 -21.49 3.77 -11.01
CA LYS A 61 -21.93 3.49 -9.63
C LYS A 61 -21.81 4.71 -8.70
N GLY A 62 -21.42 5.87 -9.24
CA GLY A 62 -21.23 7.10 -8.45
C GLY A 62 -19.95 7.11 -7.61
N ILE A 63 -18.97 6.25 -7.94
CA ILE A 63 -17.66 6.19 -7.28
C ILE A 63 -16.63 6.80 -8.23
N THR A 64 -15.87 7.76 -7.75
CA THR A 64 -14.79 8.38 -8.54
C THR A 64 -13.58 7.47 -8.58
N TYR A 65 -12.97 7.34 -9.77
CA TYR A 65 -11.69 6.66 -9.95
C TYR A 65 -10.59 7.67 -10.26
N VAL A 66 -9.43 7.54 -9.56
CA VAL A 66 -8.26 8.39 -9.78
C VAL A 66 -7.02 7.53 -9.93
N PHE A 67 -6.35 7.60 -11.07
CA PHE A 67 -5.07 6.93 -11.25
C PHE A 67 -3.93 7.76 -10.64
N MET A 68 -3.14 7.12 -9.75
CA MET A 68 -1.95 7.68 -9.10
C MET A 68 -0.77 6.70 -9.11
N GLY A 69 -0.70 5.83 -10.13
CA GLY A 69 0.39 4.86 -10.26
C GLY A 69 1.74 5.49 -10.59
N HIS A 70 1.76 6.69 -11.19
CA HIS A 70 3.01 7.42 -11.43
C HIS A 70 3.61 7.96 -10.14
N GLU A 71 2.75 8.39 -9.20
CA GLU A 71 3.16 8.98 -7.94
C GLU A 71 3.38 7.92 -6.84
N PHE A 72 2.52 6.91 -6.78
CA PHE A 72 2.48 5.94 -5.68
C PHE A 72 2.76 4.49 -6.07
N GLY A 73 3.03 4.23 -7.35
CA GLY A 73 3.29 2.87 -7.83
C GLY A 73 4.57 2.24 -7.28
N ALA A 74 4.66 0.91 -7.34
CA ALA A 74 5.81 0.15 -6.84
C ALA A 74 7.03 0.17 -7.78
N ARG A 75 6.82 0.36 -9.10
CA ARG A 75 7.89 0.34 -10.11
C ARG A 75 8.50 1.73 -10.26
N ARG A 76 9.41 2.09 -9.37
CA ARG A 76 9.98 3.44 -9.23
C ARG A 76 11.46 3.43 -9.57
N LEU A 77 11.81 3.89 -10.77
CA LEU A 77 13.20 4.01 -11.19
C LEU A 77 13.95 5.19 -10.53
N ASP A 78 13.19 6.12 -9.92
CA ASP A 78 13.70 7.30 -9.21
C ASP A 78 14.17 7.03 -7.76
N SER A 79 13.98 5.80 -7.27
CA SER A 79 14.30 5.41 -5.89
C SER A 79 14.98 4.04 -5.78
N LEU A 80 15.82 3.68 -6.75
CA LEU A 80 16.57 2.43 -6.71
C LEU A 80 17.69 2.47 -5.64
N ASP A 81 17.93 1.33 -4.99
CA ASP A 81 19.13 1.08 -4.21
C ASP A 81 20.30 0.62 -5.11
N ASP A 82 21.47 0.39 -4.50
CA ASP A 82 22.68 -0.02 -5.21
C ASP A 82 22.56 -1.42 -5.84
N THR A 83 21.51 -2.18 -5.51
CA THR A 83 21.23 -3.51 -6.09
C THR A 83 20.23 -3.48 -7.23
N GLY A 84 19.73 -2.29 -7.61
CA GLY A 84 18.69 -2.11 -8.62
C GLY A 84 17.28 -2.43 -8.10
N GLN A 85 17.09 -2.54 -6.80
CA GLN A 85 15.78 -2.71 -6.19
C GLN A 85 15.21 -1.36 -5.73
N VAL A 86 13.90 -1.19 -5.88
CA VAL A 86 13.20 0.00 -5.34
C VAL A 86 13.32 0.03 -3.82
N ASP A 87 13.81 1.16 -3.30
CA ASP A 87 13.90 1.48 -1.89
C ASP A 87 12.71 2.37 -1.49
N PHE A 88 11.81 1.83 -0.67
CA PHE A 88 10.61 2.55 -0.21
C PHE A 88 10.93 3.70 0.77
N GLU A 89 12.07 3.66 1.46
CA GLU A 89 12.50 4.78 2.30
C GLU A 89 13.00 5.95 1.45
N LYS A 90 13.70 5.69 0.33
CA LYS A 90 14.05 6.72 -0.66
C LYS A 90 12.84 7.21 -1.46
N ALA A 91 11.90 6.33 -1.75
CA ALA A 91 10.73 6.62 -2.58
C ALA A 91 9.89 7.79 -2.05
N VAL A 92 9.73 7.90 -0.74
CA VAL A 92 8.92 8.97 -0.11
C VAL A 92 9.52 10.36 -0.30
N ASP A 93 10.82 10.47 -0.52
CA ASP A 93 11.53 11.75 -0.69
C ASP A 93 11.63 12.18 -2.17
N THR A 94 11.14 11.36 -3.12
CA THR A 94 11.18 11.71 -4.55
C THR A 94 10.17 12.78 -4.90
N ASP A 95 10.48 13.61 -5.90
CA ASP A 95 9.58 14.66 -6.39
C ASP A 95 8.23 14.10 -6.82
N SER A 96 8.22 12.93 -7.48
CA SER A 96 6.99 12.28 -7.95
C SER A 96 6.09 11.88 -6.77
N PHE A 97 6.65 11.30 -5.71
CA PHE A 97 5.88 10.95 -4.51
C PHE A 97 5.35 12.20 -3.80
N GLN A 98 6.17 13.25 -3.66
CA GLN A 98 5.76 14.52 -3.04
C GLN A 98 4.65 15.23 -3.84
N GLN A 99 4.69 15.19 -5.17
CA GLN A 99 3.58 15.66 -6.01
C GLN A 99 2.32 14.82 -5.78
N GLY A 100 2.48 13.51 -5.58
CA GLY A 100 1.40 12.61 -5.18
C GLY A 100 0.73 13.02 -3.87
N ILE A 101 1.51 13.41 -2.85
CA ILE A 101 0.97 13.90 -1.57
C ILE A 101 0.10 15.14 -1.79
N ILE A 102 0.58 16.11 -2.57
CA ILE A 102 -0.17 17.34 -2.87
C ILE A 102 -1.48 17.02 -3.59
N ARG A 103 -1.43 16.11 -4.57
CA ARG A 103 -2.61 15.68 -5.32
C ARG A 103 -3.60 14.91 -4.44
N MET A 104 -3.09 14.00 -3.60
CA MET A 104 -3.91 13.23 -2.65
C MET A 104 -4.59 14.12 -1.62
N GLN A 105 -3.96 15.21 -1.18
CA GLN A 105 -4.57 16.15 -0.26
C GLN A 105 -5.82 16.81 -0.84
N LYS A 106 -5.85 17.09 -2.14
CA LYS A 106 -7.06 17.59 -2.82
C LYS A 106 -8.16 16.53 -2.82
N ILE A 107 -7.80 15.27 -3.14
CA ILE A 107 -8.75 14.15 -3.12
C ILE A 107 -9.35 13.98 -1.74
N LEU A 108 -8.53 14.00 -0.67
CA LEU A 108 -8.99 13.86 0.71
C LEU A 108 -9.86 15.04 1.19
N ASN A 109 -9.75 16.21 0.57
CA ASN A 109 -10.67 17.34 0.85
C ASN A 109 -11.99 17.22 0.10
N ASP A 110 -11.99 16.61 -1.08
CA ASP A 110 -13.17 16.53 -1.97
C ASP A 110 -14.05 15.30 -1.67
N TYR A 111 -13.46 14.23 -1.09
CA TYR A 111 -14.11 12.94 -0.84
C TYR A 111 -14.02 12.53 0.64
N GLN A 112 -15.08 11.85 1.14
CA GLN A 112 -15.16 11.47 2.55
C GLN A 112 -14.57 10.09 2.85
N HIS A 113 -14.71 9.15 1.90
CA HIS A 113 -14.33 7.74 2.07
C HIS A 113 -13.40 7.29 0.93
N VAL A 114 -12.14 7.66 1.05
CA VAL A 114 -11.11 7.37 0.04
C VAL A 114 -10.48 6.02 0.31
N THR A 115 -10.29 5.21 -0.74
CA THR A 115 -9.54 3.96 -0.66
C THR A 115 -8.39 3.90 -1.66
N LEU A 116 -7.21 3.50 -1.18
CA LEU A 116 -6.06 3.17 -2.04
C LEU A 116 -6.24 1.75 -2.57
N MET A 117 -6.23 1.56 -3.89
CA MET A 117 -6.41 0.25 -4.52
C MET A 117 -5.12 -0.26 -5.13
N CYS A 118 -4.82 -1.53 -4.90
CA CYS A 118 -3.79 -2.29 -5.61
C CYS A 118 -4.27 -3.68 -6.03
N SER A 119 -3.39 -4.52 -6.59
CA SER A 119 -3.75 -5.85 -7.10
C SER A 119 -3.84 -6.92 -6.01
N GLU A 120 -2.89 -6.96 -5.10
CA GLU A 120 -2.70 -8.06 -4.14
C GLU A 120 -3.83 -8.12 -3.11
N ALA A 121 -4.36 -9.32 -2.82
CA ALA A 121 -5.37 -9.53 -1.78
C ALA A 121 -4.81 -9.18 -0.39
N ASN A 122 -3.66 -9.77 -0.03
CA ASN A 122 -3.02 -9.55 1.27
C ASN A 122 -2.26 -8.22 1.28
N PRO A 123 -2.61 -7.27 2.16
CA PRO A 123 -1.88 -6.01 2.25
C PRO A 123 -0.40 -6.17 2.62
N LEU A 124 -0.02 -7.17 3.44
CA LEU A 124 1.37 -7.41 3.84
C LEU A 124 2.30 -7.82 2.69
N THR A 125 1.75 -8.25 1.55
CA THR A 125 2.53 -8.60 0.36
C THR A 125 2.49 -7.51 -0.71
N CYS A 126 2.11 -6.27 -0.34
CA CYS A 126 1.82 -5.22 -1.28
C CYS A 126 2.47 -3.89 -0.88
N HIS A 127 2.97 -3.15 -1.87
CA HIS A 127 3.51 -1.80 -1.67
C HIS A 127 2.48 -0.81 -1.13
N ARG A 128 1.17 -1.03 -1.35
CA ARG A 128 0.14 -0.18 -0.75
C ARG A 128 0.23 -0.15 0.78
N PHE A 129 0.67 -1.27 1.42
CA PHE A 129 0.94 -1.33 2.85
C PHE A 129 2.30 -0.72 3.19
N ALA A 130 3.38 -1.25 2.58
CA ALA A 130 4.75 -0.98 3.01
C ALA A 130 5.26 0.42 2.60
N LEU A 131 4.64 1.06 1.60
CA LEU A 131 5.00 2.39 1.13
C LEU A 131 3.88 3.39 1.43
N VAL A 132 2.74 3.31 0.73
CA VAL A 132 1.74 4.40 0.73
C VAL A 132 0.99 4.48 2.07
N ALA A 133 0.44 3.36 2.55
CA ALA A 133 -0.27 3.33 3.83
C ALA A 133 0.66 3.62 5.02
N ARG A 134 1.91 3.14 5.00
CA ARG A 134 2.94 3.48 5.99
C ARG A 134 3.13 5.00 6.08
N TYR A 135 3.25 5.68 4.94
CA TYR A 135 3.39 7.14 4.92
C TYR A 135 2.20 7.83 5.59
N TYR A 136 0.96 7.52 5.18
CA TYR A 136 -0.23 8.16 5.74
C TYR A 136 -0.46 7.83 7.21
N ASN A 137 -0.22 6.58 7.65
CA ASN A 137 -0.30 6.20 9.05
C ASN A 137 0.71 6.95 9.92
N ALA A 138 1.94 7.16 9.43
CA ALA A 138 2.96 7.95 10.13
C ALA A 138 2.61 9.45 10.20
N HIS A 139 1.74 9.95 9.29
CA HIS A 139 1.27 11.34 9.26
C HIS A 139 -0.11 11.52 9.91
N GLY A 140 -0.54 10.58 10.76
CA GLY A 140 -1.70 10.74 11.63
C GLY A 140 -3.04 10.30 11.04
N PHE A 141 -3.04 9.58 9.91
CA PHE A 141 -4.25 8.97 9.38
C PHE A 141 -4.54 7.62 10.05
N ASP A 142 -5.81 7.34 10.31
CA ASP A 142 -6.26 5.99 10.67
C ASP A 142 -6.45 5.15 9.41
N VAL A 143 -5.40 4.39 9.06
CA VAL A 143 -5.43 3.56 7.86
C VAL A 143 -6.01 2.18 8.18
N ASN A 144 -7.04 1.80 7.42
CA ASN A 144 -7.75 0.53 7.53
C ASN A 144 -7.70 -0.25 6.22
N HIS A 145 -7.30 -1.51 6.28
CA HIS A 145 -7.17 -2.39 5.11
C HIS A 145 -8.42 -3.26 4.98
N ILE A 146 -9.21 -3.05 3.93
CA ILE A 146 -10.36 -3.87 3.58
C ILE A 146 -9.86 -5.20 3.04
N LEU A 147 -10.34 -6.31 3.63
CA LEU A 147 -9.96 -7.66 3.27
C LEU A 147 -10.99 -8.30 2.33
N SER A 148 -10.59 -9.39 1.67
CA SER A 148 -11.43 -10.10 0.69
C SER A 148 -12.72 -10.70 1.26
N ASP A 149 -12.73 -11.00 2.57
CA ASP A 149 -13.92 -11.50 3.28
C ASP A 149 -14.93 -10.39 3.63
N GLY A 150 -14.54 -9.13 3.52
CA GLY A 150 -15.35 -7.96 3.84
C GLY A 150 -15.09 -7.39 5.23
N THR A 151 -14.20 -7.98 6.01
CA THR A 151 -13.70 -7.38 7.25
C THR A 151 -12.62 -6.34 6.97
N SER A 152 -12.20 -5.59 7.99
CA SER A 152 -11.04 -4.70 7.90
C SER A 152 -10.09 -4.89 9.07
N VAL A 153 -8.83 -4.57 8.83
CA VAL A 153 -7.77 -4.60 9.83
C VAL A 153 -7.01 -3.27 9.83
N THR A 154 -6.66 -2.76 11.00
CA THR A 154 -5.91 -1.50 11.10
C THR A 154 -4.46 -1.68 10.65
N HIS A 155 -3.86 -0.63 10.10
CA HIS A 155 -2.44 -0.62 9.72
C HIS A 155 -1.54 -1.02 10.91
N LYS A 156 -1.79 -0.48 12.08
CA LYS A 156 -1.07 -0.80 13.33
C LYS A 156 -1.15 -2.28 13.74
N SER A 157 -2.26 -2.95 13.43
CA SER A 157 -2.38 -4.40 13.69
C SER A 157 -1.52 -5.21 12.73
N LEU A 158 -1.47 -4.81 11.45
CA LEU A 158 -0.59 -5.44 10.46
C LEU A 158 0.89 -5.14 10.73
N GLU A 159 1.24 -3.95 11.22
CA GLU A 159 2.61 -3.65 11.69
C GLU A 159 3.05 -4.60 12.80
N ARG A 160 2.19 -4.86 13.77
CA ARG A 160 2.48 -5.83 14.85
C ARG A 160 2.69 -7.24 14.30
N GLU A 161 1.82 -7.69 13.41
CA GLU A 161 1.96 -8.99 12.75
C GLU A 161 3.28 -9.08 11.96
N MET A 162 3.62 -8.05 11.19
CA MET A 162 4.87 -7.98 10.43
C MET A 162 6.10 -8.03 11.35
N VAL A 163 6.10 -7.29 12.46
CA VAL A 163 7.19 -7.30 13.44
C VAL A 163 7.32 -8.68 14.10
N GLU A 164 6.21 -9.33 14.47
CA GLU A 164 6.24 -10.69 15.00
C GLU A 164 6.84 -11.69 14.00
N GLN A 165 6.47 -11.60 12.72
CA GLN A 165 7.06 -12.43 11.66
C GLN A 165 8.55 -12.18 11.52
N TYR A 166 8.97 -10.90 11.53
CA TYR A 166 10.37 -10.49 11.47
C TYR A 166 11.18 -11.05 12.64
N LEU A 167 10.70 -10.89 13.88
CA LEU A 167 11.39 -11.39 15.06
C LEU A 167 11.48 -12.92 15.10
N LYS A 168 10.43 -13.62 14.66
CA LYS A 168 10.45 -15.08 14.51
C LYS A 168 11.51 -15.53 13.50
N ALA A 169 11.61 -14.86 12.37
CA ALA A 169 12.62 -15.13 11.35
C ALA A 169 14.03 -14.86 11.89
N LYS A 170 14.23 -13.74 12.58
CA LYS A 170 15.52 -13.33 13.17
C LYS A 170 16.01 -14.31 14.24
N LYS A 171 15.14 -14.77 15.15
CA LYS A 171 15.47 -15.78 16.17
C LYS A 171 15.89 -17.14 15.60
N ARG A 172 15.39 -17.50 14.41
CA ARG A 172 15.83 -18.73 13.71
C ARG A 172 17.26 -18.65 13.20
N VAL A 173 17.72 -17.45 12.84
CA VAL A 173 19.04 -17.21 12.25
C VAL A 173 20.10 -16.90 13.31
N LEU A 174 19.71 -16.20 14.38
CA LEU A 174 20.58 -15.75 15.46
C LEU A 174 19.88 -15.95 16.83
N PRO A 175 19.97 -17.15 17.43
CA PRO A 175 19.28 -17.46 18.70
C PRO A 175 19.66 -16.57 19.88
N GLU A 176 20.90 -16.05 19.90
CA GLU A 176 21.50 -15.27 21.02
C GLU A 176 21.38 -13.75 20.83
N ILE A 177 20.57 -13.30 19.90
CA ILE A 177 20.55 -11.88 19.49
C ILE A 177 20.09 -10.94 20.62
N ASP A 178 19.26 -11.45 21.54
CA ASP A 178 18.72 -10.67 22.67
C ASP A 178 19.81 -10.32 23.70
N GLU A 179 20.91 -11.09 23.76
CA GLU A 179 22.04 -10.84 24.66
C GLU A 179 23.10 -9.89 24.06
N LEU A 180 23.25 -9.89 22.72
CA LEU A 180 24.25 -9.09 22.02
C LEU A 180 23.81 -7.63 21.75
N PHE A 181 22.51 -7.37 21.63
CA PHE A 181 21.98 -6.07 21.23
C PHE A 181 21.07 -5.47 22.32
N GLY A 182 21.60 -5.34 23.55
CA GLY A 182 20.90 -4.66 24.62
C GLY A 182 20.25 -3.34 24.14
N SER A 183 18.94 -3.19 24.34
CA SER A 183 18.09 -2.03 23.96
C SER A 183 17.67 -1.90 22.49
N TYR A 184 17.41 -3.01 21.79
CA TYR A 184 16.76 -2.95 20.46
C TYR A 184 15.30 -2.44 20.59
N THR A 185 15.09 -1.17 20.29
CA THR A 185 13.82 -0.49 20.54
C THR A 185 12.70 -0.98 19.62
N ALA A 186 11.45 -0.80 20.04
CA ALA A 186 10.28 -1.12 19.21
C ALA A 186 10.29 -0.37 17.86
N THR A 187 10.79 0.88 17.84
CA THR A 187 10.93 1.65 16.61
C THR A 187 11.97 1.04 15.67
N GLN A 188 13.10 0.58 16.20
CA GLN A 188 14.13 -0.10 15.39
C GLN A 188 13.59 -1.42 14.82
N GLN A 189 12.89 -2.22 15.64
CA GLN A 189 12.25 -3.46 15.22
C GLN A 189 11.26 -3.23 14.07
N LEU A 190 10.43 -2.20 14.19
CA LEU A 190 9.45 -1.82 13.17
C LEU A 190 10.15 -1.40 11.86
N ASN A 191 11.15 -0.53 11.93
CA ASN A 191 11.87 -0.08 10.75
C ASN A 191 12.60 -1.22 10.04
N ASP A 192 13.25 -2.12 10.79
CA ASP A 192 13.93 -3.28 10.20
C ASP A 192 12.94 -4.28 9.59
N ALA A 193 11.76 -4.46 10.20
CA ALA A 193 10.69 -5.27 9.62
C ALA A 193 10.19 -4.68 8.29
N TYR A 194 10.04 -3.35 8.20
CA TYR A 194 9.71 -2.67 6.93
C TYR A 194 10.82 -2.82 5.88
N ARG A 195 12.08 -2.70 6.25
CA ARG A 195 13.22 -2.89 5.34
C ARG A 195 13.28 -4.32 4.81
N LEU A 196 13.02 -5.33 5.68
CA LEU A 196 12.91 -6.71 5.22
C LEU A 196 11.72 -6.87 4.28
N LYS A 197 10.55 -6.29 4.62
CA LYS A 197 9.38 -6.31 3.76
C LYS A 197 9.66 -5.65 2.40
N ASN A 198 10.35 -4.53 2.36
CA ASN A 198 10.79 -3.90 1.11
C ASN A 198 11.64 -4.86 0.26
N LYS A 199 12.60 -5.58 0.88
CA LYS A 199 13.42 -6.57 0.17
C LYS A 199 12.61 -7.73 -0.42
N GLU A 200 11.50 -8.11 0.23
CA GLU A 200 10.62 -9.17 -0.25
C GLU A 200 9.74 -8.75 -1.43
N ILE A 201 9.21 -7.51 -1.40
CA ILE A 201 8.16 -7.07 -2.34
C ILE A 201 8.58 -5.90 -3.25
N GLY A 202 9.73 -5.29 -3.03
CA GLY A 202 10.24 -4.18 -3.84
C GLY A 202 10.56 -4.64 -5.26
N PHE A 203 10.11 -3.86 -6.23
CA PHE A 203 10.39 -4.13 -7.65
C PHE A 203 11.90 -4.10 -7.92
N ARG A 204 12.38 -4.96 -8.85
CA ARG A 204 13.77 -5.02 -9.31
C ARG A 204 13.83 -4.87 -10.82
N THR A 205 14.77 -4.08 -11.31
CA THR A 205 14.96 -3.82 -12.75
C THR A 205 15.43 -5.04 -13.55
N GLU A 206 16.10 -6.00 -12.90
CA GLU A 206 16.62 -7.21 -13.57
C GLU A 206 15.54 -8.23 -13.98
N HIS A 207 14.28 -8.02 -13.59
CA HIS A 207 13.16 -8.92 -13.92
C HIS A 207 12.36 -8.48 -15.17
N GLU A 208 12.71 -7.38 -15.85
CA GLU A 208 11.98 -6.94 -17.06
C GLU A 208 12.33 -7.71 -18.34
N GLU A 209 13.40 -8.51 -18.37
CA GLU A 209 13.83 -9.22 -19.60
C GLU A 209 12.99 -10.46 -19.98
N TYR A 210 11.92 -10.80 -19.24
CA TYR A 210 11.17 -12.06 -19.44
C TYR A 210 9.69 -11.93 -19.81
N TYR A 211 9.20 -10.73 -20.13
CA TYR A 211 7.77 -10.57 -20.50
C TYR A 211 7.58 -9.65 -21.72
N ASP A 212 8.20 -10.03 -22.85
CA ASP A 212 7.77 -9.65 -24.19
C ASP A 212 6.92 -10.77 -24.83
#